data_104d5f7c8e2e27f0b5666c044c00b328
#
_entry.id   104d5f7c8e2e27f0b5666c044c00b328
#
_cell.length_a   1.000
_cell.length_b   1.000
_cell.length_c   1.000
_cell.angle_alpha   90.00
_cell.angle_beta   90.00
_cell.angle_gamma   90.00
#
_symmetry.space_group_name_H-M   'P 1'
#
loop_
_entity.id
_entity.type
_entity.pdbx_description
1 polymer ?
#
loop_
_entity_poly.entity_id
_entity_poly.type
_entity_poly.pdbx_seq_one_letter_code
_entity_poly.pdbx_strand_id
1 'polypeptide(L)'
;MLKIENLHASINGKEILKGVNLTVRDGEVHAIMGLNGAGKSTLSNVIVGHPAYEVTSGSITFNGKDLLALKPEERAHEGIFLSFQQPVEIPGVSMVNFMRAALNAKRKYRGEEPLAAADFLKLMREKRKIVELDSKLTSRSVNEGFSGGEKKRNEIFQMAMLDPLLSILDETDSGLDVDALRIVAEGFNKLRTPQSSAIVITHYQRLLDYLKPDIVHVLIGGRIVKTAGPELALEIEERGFDWIKEEVGV
;
A
#
# COMPACT_ATOMS: atom_id res chain seq x y z
N MET A 1 7.04 14.13 -0.16
CA MET A 1 6.81 13.02 0.77
C MET A 1 7.75 11.85 0.54
N LEU A 2 7.55 11.00 -0.51
CA LEU A 2 8.46 9.88 -0.84
C LEU A 2 9.31 10.23 -2.05
N LYS A 3 10.63 9.97 -1.98
CA LYS A 3 11.55 10.11 -3.12
C LYS A 3 12.44 8.88 -3.19
N ILE A 4 12.48 8.26 -4.36
CA ILE A 4 13.30 7.10 -4.69
C ILE A 4 14.21 7.51 -5.85
N GLU A 5 15.53 7.29 -5.69
CA GLU A 5 16.52 7.68 -6.68
C GLU A 5 17.42 6.49 -7.00
N ASN A 6 17.45 6.13 -8.27
CA ASN A 6 18.28 5.08 -8.85
C ASN A 6 18.29 3.79 -8.00
N LEU A 7 17.11 3.34 -7.58
CA LEU A 7 16.95 2.21 -6.66
C LEU A 7 17.20 0.88 -7.36
N HIS A 8 18.16 0.12 -6.86
CA HIS A 8 18.43 -1.25 -7.23
C HIS A 8 18.16 -2.17 -6.06
N ALA A 9 17.47 -3.27 -6.31
CA ALA A 9 17.17 -4.24 -5.25
C ALA A 9 17.12 -5.67 -5.78
N SER A 10 17.54 -6.60 -4.93
CA SER A 10 17.59 -8.02 -5.23
C SER A 10 16.81 -8.85 -4.22
N ILE A 11 16.46 -10.06 -4.64
CA ILE A 11 15.94 -11.14 -3.78
C ILE A 11 16.66 -12.43 -4.14
N ASN A 12 17.18 -13.15 -3.14
CA ASN A 12 17.95 -14.38 -3.33
C ASN A 12 19.10 -14.22 -4.36
N GLY A 13 19.78 -13.08 -4.34
CA GLY A 13 20.90 -12.77 -5.26
C GLY A 13 20.46 -12.39 -6.70
N LYS A 14 19.17 -12.40 -7.01
CA LYS A 14 18.66 -11.97 -8.32
C LYS A 14 18.20 -10.53 -8.26
N GLU A 15 18.79 -9.66 -9.08
CA GLU A 15 18.37 -8.27 -9.21
C GLU A 15 16.99 -8.18 -9.88
N ILE A 16 16.06 -7.49 -9.22
CA ILE A 16 14.70 -7.27 -9.69
C ILE A 16 14.47 -5.81 -10.04
N LEU A 17 14.82 -4.86 -9.14
CA LEU A 17 14.74 -3.44 -9.43
C LEU A 17 16.09 -2.96 -9.96
N LYS A 18 16.04 -2.17 -11.04
CA LYS A 18 17.22 -1.84 -11.87
C LYS A 18 17.32 -0.34 -12.14
N GLY A 19 17.37 0.46 -11.06
CA GLY A 19 17.47 1.90 -11.18
C GLY A 19 16.09 2.58 -11.24
N VAL A 20 15.20 2.23 -10.30
CA VAL A 20 13.86 2.85 -10.19
C VAL A 20 13.99 4.27 -9.65
N ASN A 21 13.33 5.22 -10.34
CA ASN A 21 13.15 6.59 -9.89
C ASN A 21 11.66 6.86 -9.72
N LEU A 22 11.25 7.36 -8.55
CA LEU A 22 9.85 7.66 -8.23
C LEU A 22 9.79 8.80 -7.22
N THR A 23 8.95 9.79 -7.48
CA THR A 23 8.65 10.85 -6.51
C THR A 23 7.14 10.92 -6.32
N VAL A 24 6.68 10.78 -5.08
CA VAL A 24 5.28 10.93 -4.67
C VAL A 24 5.19 12.12 -3.72
N ARG A 25 4.42 13.15 -4.10
CA ARG A 25 4.21 14.33 -3.25
C ARG A 25 3.04 14.10 -2.30
N ASP A 26 2.89 15.02 -1.35
CA ASP A 26 1.78 14.99 -0.39
C ASP A 26 0.44 15.11 -1.14
N GLY A 27 -0.51 14.25 -0.77
CA GLY A 27 -1.85 14.22 -1.34
C GLY A 27 -1.98 13.50 -2.69
N GLU A 28 -0.88 13.17 -3.38
CA GLU A 28 -0.92 12.50 -4.69
C GLU A 28 -1.23 11.01 -4.57
N VAL A 29 -1.98 10.49 -5.54
CA VAL A 29 -2.20 9.06 -5.78
C VAL A 29 -1.48 8.66 -7.05
N HIS A 30 -0.51 7.77 -6.92
CA HIS A 30 0.25 7.22 -8.03
C HIS A 30 -0.16 5.79 -8.31
N ALA A 31 -0.45 5.44 -9.55
CA ALA A 31 -0.65 4.07 -9.96
C ALA A 31 0.65 3.50 -10.55
N ILE A 32 0.98 2.25 -10.22
CA ILE A 32 2.07 1.50 -10.84
C ILE A 32 1.47 0.31 -11.55
N MET A 33 1.54 0.33 -12.87
CA MET A 33 1.08 -0.73 -13.75
C MET A 33 2.27 -1.47 -14.36
N GLY A 34 2.05 -2.69 -14.80
CA GLY A 34 3.09 -3.50 -15.44
C GLY A 34 2.76 -4.98 -15.40
N LEU A 35 3.41 -5.76 -16.25
CA LEU A 35 3.21 -7.20 -16.34
C LEU A 35 3.63 -7.92 -15.05
N ASN A 36 3.15 -9.17 -14.90
CA ASN A 36 3.59 -10.02 -13.81
C ASN A 36 5.11 -10.24 -13.88
N GLY A 37 5.77 -10.18 -12.71
CA GLY A 37 7.22 -10.27 -12.63
C GLY A 37 7.99 -8.98 -12.98
N ALA A 38 7.32 -7.87 -13.30
CA ALA A 38 7.97 -6.59 -13.60
C ALA A 38 8.71 -5.96 -12.40
N GLY A 39 8.41 -6.38 -11.17
CA GLY A 39 9.02 -5.86 -9.94
C GLY A 39 8.09 -4.99 -9.08
N LYS A 40 6.78 -4.93 -9.38
CA LYS A 40 5.80 -4.09 -8.65
C LYS A 40 5.77 -4.40 -7.15
N SER A 41 5.49 -5.65 -6.77
CA SER A 41 5.47 -6.06 -5.35
C SER A 41 6.86 -6.06 -4.72
N THR A 42 7.94 -6.18 -5.52
CA THR A 42 9.30 -5.95 -5.02
C THR A 42 9.47 -4.51 -4.56
N LEU A 43 8.99 -3.55 -5.34
CA LEU A 43 9.08 -2.13 -4.98
C LEU A 43 8.31 -1.83 -3.69
N SER A 44 7.06 -2.32 -3.54
CA SER A 44 6.29 -2.15 -2.30
C SER A 44 7.00 -2.76 -1.09
N ASN A 45 7.52 -3.98 -1.22
CA ASN A 45 8.23 -4.66 -0.14
C ASN A 45 9.55 -3.98 0.24
N VAL A 46 10.29 -3.44 -0.73
CA VAL A 46 11.52 -2.67 -0.46
C VAL A 46 11.20 -1.37 0.29
N ILE A 47 10.13 -0.66 -0.10
CA ILE A 47 9.72 0.58 0.60
C ILE A 47 9.38 0.31 2.07
N VAL A 48 8.68 -0.79 2.38
CA VAL A 48 8.34 -1.13 3.77
C VAL A 48 9.46 -1.84 4.53
N GLY A 49 10.58 -2.16 3.86
CA GLY A 49 11.75 -2.75 4.50
C GLY A 49 11.64 -4.25 4.76
N HIS A 50 10.91 -4.99 3.91
CA HIS A 50 10.78 -6.43 4.05
C HIS A 50 12.16 -7.13 3.98
N PRO A 51 12.55 -7.96 4.98
CA PRO A 51 13.92 -8.43 5.16
C PRO A 51 14.40 -9.42 4.07
N ALA A 52 13.52 -9.97 3.25
CA ALA A 52 13.91 -10.83 2.14
C ALA A 52 14.52 -10.08 0.96
N TYR A 53 14.40 -8.75 0.92
CA TYR A 53 14.89 -7.91 -0.18
C TYR A 53 16.11 -7.12 0.27
N GLU A 54 17.14 -7.12 -0.59
CA GLU A 54 18.39 -6.39 -0.38
C GLU A 54 18.47 -5.20 -1.33
N VAL A 55 18.61 -3.99 -0.79
CA VAL A 55 18.91 -2.80 -1.59
C VAL A 55 20.40 -2.77 -1.87
N THR A 56 20.77 -2.85 -3.15
CA THR A 56 22.17 -2.92 -3.58
C THR A 56 22.74 -1.56 -3.95
N SER A 57 21.88 -0.62 -4.38
CA SER A 57 22.26 0.79 -4.59
C SER A 57 21.03 1.69 -4.70
N GLY A 58 21.25 3.00 -4.70
CA GLY A 58 20.21 4.03 -4.72
C GLY A 58 19.80 4.48 -3.33
N SER A 59 18.74 5.28 -3.27
CA SER A 59 18.23 5.85 -2.01
C SER A 59 16.72 5.88 -1.98
N ILE A 60 16.15 5.83 -0.76
CA ILE A 60 14.74 6.04 -0.49
C ILE A 60 14.62 7.01 0.66
N THR A 61 14.02 8.17 0.42
CA THR A 61 13.72 9.15 1.48
C THR A 61 12.22 9.33 1.66
N PHE A 62 11.77 9.42 2.90
CA PHE A 62 10.39 9.68 3.26
C PHE A 62 10.33 10.81 4.29
N ASN A 63 9.66 11.92 3.95
CA ASN A 63 9.62 13.12 4.77
C ASN A 63 11.01 13.60 5.24
N GLY A 64 12.01 13.50 4.36
CA GLY A 64 13.39 13.88 4.63
C GLY A 64 14.22 12.87 5.43
N LYS A 65 13.63 11.72 5.83
CA LYS A 65 14.34 10.63 6.52
C LYS A 65 14.79 9.58 5.54
N ASP A 66 15.99 9.05 5.72
CA ASP A 66 16.48 7.88 4.98
C ASP A 66 15.75 6.61 5.46
N LEU A 67 14.92 6.03 4.59
CA LEU A 67 14.20 4.80 4.91
C LEU A 67 15.12 3.59 5.01
N LEU A 68 16.25 3.58 4.32
CA LEU A 68 17.17 2.43 4.35
C LEU A 68 17.83 2.26 5.71
N ALA A 69 17.93 3.34 6.50
CA ALA A 69 18.42 3.30 7.86
C ALA A 69 17.36 2.83 8.90
N LEU A 70 16.07 2.76 8.51
CA LEU A 70 14.96 2.42 9.40
C LEU A 70 14.55 0.96 9.26
N LYS A 71 14.23 0.33 10.40
CA LYS A 71 13.59 -0.98 10.45
C LYS A 71 12.14 -0.94 9.96
N PRO A 72 11.54 -2.07 9.56
CA PRO A 72 10.15 -2.10 9.09
C PRO A 72 9.14 -1.49 10.05
N GLU A 73 9.26 -1.76 11.36
CA GLU A 73 8.38 -1.21 12.38
C GLU A 73 8.53 0.31 12.52
N GLU A 74 9.74 0.84 12.35
CA GLU A 74 10.00 2.27 12.40
C GLU A 74 9.40 2.97 11.17
N ARG A 75 9.50 2.37 9.97
CA ARG A 75 8.83 2.87 8.75
C ARG A 75 7.31 2.92 8.92
N ALA A 76 6.72 1.91 9.56
CA ALA A 76 5.29 1.90 9.87
C ALA A 76 4.92 3.01 10.88
N HIS A 77 5.76 3.27 11.88
CA HIS A 77 5.55 4.36 12.84
C HIS A 77 5.68 5.74 12.20
N GLU A 78 6.56 5.89 11.19
CA GLU A 78 6.66 7.12 10.38
C GLU A 78 5.40 7.38 9.54
N GLY A 79 4.55 6.38 9.35
CA GLY A 79 3.26 6.51 8.68
C GLY A 79 3.20 5.85 7.30
N ILE A 80 4.03 4.84 7.05
CA ILE A 80 3.93 3.99 5.85
C ILE A 80 3.05 2.78 6.19
N PHE A 81 2.09 2.50 5.33
CA PHE A 81 1.18 1.35 5.41
C PHE A 81 1.22 0.54 4.12
N LEU A 82 1.24 -0.78 4.24
CA LEU A 82 1.12 -1.71 3.12
C LEU A 82 -0.13 -2.58 3.28
N SER A 83 -1.04 -2.50 2.30
CA SER A 83 -2.07 -3.51 2.09
C SER A 83 -1.46 -4.62 1.24
N PHE A 84 -1.31 -5.79 1.82
CA PHE A 84 -0.64 -6.93 1.19
C PHE A 84 -1.50 -7.55 0.08
N GLN A 85 -0.85 -8.06 -0.96
CA GLN A 85 -1.53 -8.88 -1.98
C GLN A 85 -2.31 -10.03 -1.34
N GLN A 86 -1.68 -10.73 -0.38
CA GLN A 86 -2.33 -11.74 0.45
C GLN A 86 -2.27 -11.32 1.92
N PRO A 87 -3.41 -10.89 2.51
CA PRO A 87 -3.46 -10.50 3.91
C PRO A 87 -3.05 -11.62 4.85
N VAL A 88 -2.12 -11.31 5.75
CA VAL A 88 -1.57 -12.27 6.72
C VAL A 88 -2.62 -12.63 7.77
N GLU A 89 -2.71 -13.92 8.14
CA GLU A 89 -3.48 -14.39 9.27
C GLU A 89 -2.61 -14.44 10.52
N ILE A 90 -3.16 -14.01 11.68
CA ILE A 90 -2.47 -14.07 12.96
C ILE A 90 -3.37 -14.85 13.94
N PRO A 91 -3.28 -16.19 13.96
CA PRO A 91 -4.09 -17.01 14.83
C PRO A 91 -3.88 -16.68 16.32
N GLY A 92 -4.98 -16.67 17.08
CA GLY A 92 -4.93 -16.40 18.53
C GLY A 92 -4.80 -14.93 18.92
N VAL A 93 -4.58 -14.01 17.97
CA VAL A 93 -4.52 -12.56 18.25
C VAL A 93 -5.77 -11.88 17.70
N SER A 94 -6.66 -11.43 18.59
CA SER A 94 -7.87 -10.72 18.15
C SER A 94 -7.54 -9.40 17.47
N MET A 95 -8.38 -8.98 16.50
CA MET A 95 -8.23 -7.69 15.80
C MET A 95 -8.20 -6.51 16.78
N VAL A 96 -9.03 -6.55 17.85
CA VAL A 96 -9.02 -5.53 18.91
C VAL A 96 -7.63 -5.41 19.56
N ASN A 97 -7.03 -6.55 19.97
CA ASN A 97 -5.73 -6.56 20.63
C ASN A 97 -4.62 -6.13 19.68
N PHE A 98 -4.64 -6.62 18.44
CA PHE A 98 -3.69 -6.24 17.40
C PHE A 98 -3.70 -4.73 17.15
N MET A 99 -4.89 -4.16 16.88
CA MET A 99 -5.01 -2.72 16.59
C MET A 99 -4.65 -1.85 17.79
N ARG A 100 -4.99 -2.28 19.01
CA ARG A 100 -4.61 -1.55 20.23
C ARG A 100 -3.10 -1.53 20.41
N ALA A 101 -2.45 -2.66 20.19
CA ALA A 101 -0.99 -2.76 20.28
C ALA A 101 -0.29 -1.89 19.22
N ALA A 102 -0.72 -1.99 17.95
CA ALA A 102 -0.16 -1.24 16.84
C ALA A 102 -0.33 0.28 17.03
N LEU A 103 -1.55 0.72 17.39
CA LEU A 103 -1.83 2.15 17.59
C LEU A 103 -1.03 2.72 18.76
N ASN A 104 -0.95 2.00 19.89
CA ASN A 104 -0.20 2.46 21.05
C ASN A 104 1.32 2.44 20.79
N ALA A 105 1.83 1.50 20.00
CA ALA A 105 3.23 1.51 19.57
C ALA A 105 3.56 2.74 18.72
N LYS A 106 2.69 3.09 17.77
CA LYS A 106 2.81 4.32 16.95
C LYS A 106 2.77 5.58 17.81
N ARG A 107 1.83 5.66 18.78
CA ARG A 107 1.72 6.80 19.70
C ARG A 107 2.98 6.93 20.57
N LYS A 108 3.45 5.83 21.13
CA LYS A 108 4.70 5.80 21.93
C LYS A 108 5.90 6.29 21.12
N TYR A 109 6.03 5.86 19.86
CA TYR A 109 7.09 6.33 18.97
C TYR A 109 7.06 7.85 18.76
N ARG A 110 5.86 8.43 18.78
CA ARG A 110 5.65 9.88 18.67
C ARG A 110 5.73 10.63 20.00
N GLY A 111 6.02 9.95 21.11
CA GLY A 111 6.03 10.55 22.43
C GLY A 111 4.65 10.87 23.01
N GLU A 112 3.60 10.23 22.47
CA GLU A 112 2.23 10.40 22.91
C GLU A 112 1.83 9.31 23.91
N GLU A 113 0.95 9.66 24.87
CA GLU A 113 0.38 8.70 25.80
C GLU A 113 -0.53 7.66 25.10
N PRO A 114 -0.57 6.41 25.61
CA PRO A 114 -1.49 5.40 25.10
C PRO A 114 -2.95 5.86 25.17
N LEU A 115 -3.78 5.47 24.20
CA LEU A 115 -5.21 5.74 24.24
C LEU A 115 -5.89 4.99 25.40
N ALA A 116 -6.76 5.69 26.13
CA ALA A 116 -7.65 5.07 27.10
C ALA A 116 -8.54 4.02 26.40
N ALA A 117 -8.90 2.96 27.12
CA ALA A 117 -9.67 1.85 26.53
C ALA A 117 -11.01 2.30 25.92
N ALA A 118 -11.69 3.25 26.57
CA ALA A 118 -12.98 3.79 26.08
C ALA A 118 -12.80 4.56 24.76
N ASP A 119 -11.76 5.40 24.66
CA ASP A 119 -11.48 6.19 23.46
C ASP A 119 -11.05 5.29 22.29
N PHE A 120 -10.24 4.27 22.57
CA PHE A 120 -9.86 3.27 21.58
C PHE A 120 -11.10 2.54 21.03
N LEU A 121 -12.01 2.07 21.88
CA LEU A 121 -13.23 1.39 21.45
C LEU A 121 -14.20 2.31 20.69
N LYS A 122 -14.23 3.61 21.03
CA LYS A 122 -14.98 4.60 20.29
C LYS A 122 -14.40 4.77 18.89
N LEU A 123 -13.09 5.00 18.78
CA LEU A 123 -12.37 5.13 17.51
C LEU A 123 -12.58 3.89 16.62
N MET A 124 -12.45 2.68 17.18
CA MET A 124 -12.70 1.44 16.44
C MET A 124 -14.11 1.39 15.85
N ARG A 125 -15.14 1.76 16.63
CA ARG A 125 -16.54 1.76 16.18
C ARG A 125 -16.75 2.75 15.04
N GLU A 126 -16.15 3.93 15.10
CA GLU A 126 -16.23 4.95 14.06
C GLU A 126 -15.54 4.49 12.77
N LYS A 127 -14.30 4.05 12.87
CA LYS A 127 -13.50 3.62 11.70
C LYS A 127 -14.06 2.38 11.01
N ARG A 128 -14.60 1.42 11.78
CA ARG A 128 -15.25 0.24 11.26
C ARG A 128 -16.44 0.53 10.34
N LYS A 129 -17.23 1.58 10.67
CA LYS A 129 -18.39 1.99 9.86
C LYS A 129 -18.00 2.48 8.47
N ILE A 130 -16.79 3.05 8.32
CA ILE A 130 -16.32 3.60 7.04
C ILE A 130 -16.20 2.50 5.98
N VAL A 131 -15.78 1.29 6.41
CA VAL A 131 -15.51 0.15 5.53
C VAL A 131 -16.57 -0.96 5.64
N GLU A 132 -17.67 -0.69 6.33
CA GLU A 132 -18.77 -1.64 6.52
C GLU A 132 -18.31 -3.02 7.06
N LEU A 133 -17.32 -3.00 7.98
CA LEU A 133 -16.80 -4.23 8.57
C LEU A 133 -17.74 -4.73 9.68
N ASP A 134 -18.13 -6.02 9.64
CA ASP A 134 -18.98 -6.62 10.69
C ASP A 134 -18.26 -6.56 12.05
N SER A 135 -19.03 -6.18 13.09
CA SER A 135 -18.50 -6.11 14.46
C SER A 135 -17.99 -7.45 14.99
N LYS A 136 -18.56 -8.54 14.55
CA LYS A 136 -18.14 -9.89 14.93
C LYS A 136 -16.72 -10.20 14.51
N LEU A 137 -16.24 -9.63 13.39
CA LEU A 137 -14.89 -9.84 12.90
C LEU A 137 -13.83 -9.20 13.79
N THR A 138 -14.15 -8.11 14.49
CA THR A 138 -13.19 -7.41 15.34
C THR A 138 -12.80 -8.18 16.60
N SER A 139 -13.63 -9.12 17.08
CA SER A 139 -13.32 -10.01 18.21
C SER A 139 -12.60 -11.30 17.81
N ARG A 140 -12.57 -11.62 16.49
CA ARG A 140 -11.88 -12.80 15.96
C ARG A 140 -10.38 -12.52 15.76
N SER A 141 -9.62 -13.60 15.62
CA SER A 141 -8.22 -13.53 15.22
C SER A 141 -8.06 -12.79 13.89
N VAL A 142 -6.96 -12.06 13.74
CA VAL A 142 -6.67 -11.27 12.55
C VAL A 142 -6.74 -12.13 11.29
N ASN A 143 -7.70 -11.84 10.41
CA ASN A 143 -7.93 -12.50 9.12
C ASN A 143 -8.21 -14.00 9.15
N GLU A 144 -8.19 -14.66 10.31
CA GLU A 144 -8.40 -16.12 10.42
C GLU A 144 -9.82 -16.50 10.01
N GLY A 145 -9.92 -17.28 8.92
CA GLY A 145 -11.17 -17.73 8.35
C GLY A 145 -12.06 -16.61 7.80
N PHE A 146 -11.49 -15.46 7.45
CA PHE A 146 -12.20 -14.41 6.74
C PHE A 146 -12.28 -14.74 5.24
N SER A 147 -13.38 -14.37 4.60
CA SER A 147 -13.47 -14.37 3.14
C SER A 147 -12.50 -13.34 2.52
N GLY A 148 -12.22 -13.44 1.22
CA GLY A 148 -11.35 -12.49 0.53
C GLY A 148 -11.80 -11.04 0.70
N GLY A 149 -13.10 -10.78 0.51
CA GLY A 149 -13.67 -9.44 0.71
C GLY A 149 -13.58 -8.96 2.16
N GLU A 150 -13.80 -9.82 3.15
CA GLU A 150 -13.63 -9.47 4.57
C GLU A 150 -12.18 -9.16 4.90
N LYS A 151 -11.20 -9.92 4.38
CA LYS A 151 -9.78 -9.64 4.55
C LYS A 151 -9.40 -8.27 4.01
N LYS A 152 -9.86 -7.92 2.80
CA LYS A 152 -9.56 -6.62 2.19
C LYS A 152 -10.24 -5.46 2.92
N ARG A 153 -11.52 -5.59 3.32
CA ARG A 153 -12.17 -4.59 4.18
C ARG A 153 -11.43 -4.41 5.51
N ASN A 154 -10.92 -5.52 6.06
CA ASN A 154 -10.13 -5.48 7.29
C ASN A 154 -8.81 -4.74 7.10
N GLU A 155 -8.13 -4.85 5.96
CA GLU A 155 -6.92 -4.06 5.67
C GLU A 155 -7.24 -2.57 5.60
N ILE A 156 -8.33 -2.17 4.91
CA ILE A 156 -8.76 -0.76 4.90
C ILE A 156 -9.18 -0.28 6.29
N PHE A 157 -9.78 -1.16 7.11
CA PHE A 157 -10.05 -0.84 8.52
C PHE A 157 -8.74 -0.61 9.31
N GLN A 158 -7.72 -1.45 9.13
CA GLN A 158 -6.41 -1.25 9.74
C GLN A 158 -5.79 0.08 9.29
N MET A 159 -5.84 0.38 8.00
CA MET A 159 -5.41 1.66 7.45
C MET A 159 -6.16 2.84 8.11
N ALA A 160 -7.49 2.73 8.25
CA ALA A 160 -8.31 3.76 8.90
C ALA A 160 -7.92 3.99 10.36
N MET A 161 -7.58 2.92 11.09
CA MET A 161 -7.14 3.00 12.49
C MET A 161 -5.75 3.60 12.64
N LEU A 162 -4.84 3.28 11.73
CA LEU A 162 -3.44 3.71 11.80
C LEU A 162 -3.20 5.09 11.18
N ASP A 163 -4.09 5.59 10.36
CA ASP A 163 -4.02 6.90 9.71
C ASP A 163 -2.63 7.17 9.12
N PRO A 164 -2.25 6.44 8.06
CA PRO A 164 -0.93 6.55 7.45
C PRO A 164 -0.79 7.82 6.61
N LEU A 165 0.44 8.28 6.44
CA LEU A 165 0.80 9.36 5.51
C LEU A 165 0.99 8.81 4.08
N LEU A 166 1.52 7.59 3.95
CA LEU A 166 1.67 6.88 2.68
C LEU A 166 1.02 5.50 2.78
N SER A 167 0.04 5.25 1.93
CA SER A 167 -0.60 3.94 1.78
C SER A 167 -0.12 3.27 0.49
N ILE A 168 0.37 2.05 0.59
CA ILE A 168 0.72 1.23 -0.58
C ILE A 168 -0.35 0.14 -0.69
N LEU A 169 -1.09 0.14 -1.79
CA LEU A 169 -2.15 -0.84 -2.09
C LEU A 169 -1.60 -1.81 -3.15
N ASP A 170 -1.14 -2.99 -2.73
CA ASP A 170 -0.53 -3.98 -3.62
C ASP A 170 -1.57 -5.02 -4.06
N GLU A 171 -2.04 -4.90 -5.30
CA GLU A 171 -3.05 -5.77 -5.92
C GLU A 171 -4.28 -6.04 -5.01
N THR A 172 -4.79 -4.97 -4.37
CA THR A 172 -5.93 -5.05 -3.44
C THR A 172 -7.24 -5.45 -4.10
N ASP A 173 -7.30 -5.43 -5.41
CA ASP A 173 -8.41 -5.83 -6.26
C ASP A 173 -8.42 -7.34 -6.58
N SER A 174 -7.33 -8.05 -6.34
CA SER A 174 -7.21 -9.47 -6.64
C SER A 174 -8.22 -10.31 -5.84
N GLY A 175 -9.05 -11.07 -6.55
CA GLY A 175 -10.04 -11.98 -5.94
C GLY A 175 -11.26 -11.30 -5.32
N LEU A 176 -11.47 -10.00 -5.57
CA LEU A 176 -12.66 -9.29 -5.14
C LEU A 176 -13.76 -9.31 -6.21
N ASP A 177 -15.00 -9.46 -5.79
CA ASP A 177 -16.16 -9.12 -6.60
C ASP A 177 -16.31 -7.59 -6.72
N VAL A 178 -17.22 -7.17 -7.61
CA VAL A 178 -17.44 -5.74 -7.93
C VAL A 178 -17.86 -4.92 -6.70
N ASP A 179 -18.69 -5.49 -5.84
CA ASP A 179 -19.21 -4.78 -4.65
C ASP A 179 -18.13 -4.65 -3.58
N ALA A 180 -17.35 -5.69 -3.34
CA ALA A 180 -16.22 -5.65 -2.41
C ALA A 180 -15.15 -4.65 -2.87
N LEU A 181 -14.84 -4.63 -4.19
CA LEU A 181 -13.90 -3.67 -4.77
C LEU A 181 -14.38 -2.22 -4.56
N ARG A 182 -15.67 -1.95 -4.82
CA ARG A 182 -16.26 -0.63 -4.61
C ARG A 182 -16.15 -0.18 -3.15
N ILE A 183 -16.52 -1.05 -2.19
CA ILE A 183 -16.46 -0.73 -0.75
C ILE A 183 -15.02 -0.42 -0.32
N VAL A 184 -14.04 -1.21 -0.78
CA VAL A 184 -12.62 -1.01 -0.50
C VAL A 184 -12.15 0.35 -1.03
N ALA A 185 -12.46 0.66 -2.29
CA ALA A 185 -12.06 1.90 -2.93
C ALA A 185 -12.76 3.14 -2.33
N GLU A 186 -14.06 3.05 -2.05
CA GLU A 186 -14.79 4.12 -1.36
C GLU A 186 -14.27 4.33 0.07
N GLY A 187 -13.97 3.24 0.78
CA GLY A 187 -13.36 3.29 2.12
C GLY A 187 -12.03 4.03 2.09
N PHE A 188 -11.15 3.67 1.12
CA PHE A 188 -9.89 4.37 0.90
C PHE A 188 -10.12 5.87 0.62
N ASN A 189 -11.00 6.20 -0.33
CA ASN A 189 -11.27 7.60 -0.71
C ASN A 189 -11.81 8.44 0.46
N LYS A 190 -12.64 7.86 1.34
CA LYS A 190 -13.15 8.52 2.55
C LYS A 190 -12.05 8.81 3.59
N LEU A 191 -10.95 8.08 3.54
CA LEU A 191 -9.84 8.23 4.47
C LEU A 191 -8.74 9.18 3.95
N ARG A 192 -8.76 9.53 2.68
CA ARG A 192 -7.78 10.45 2.10
C ARG A 192 -7.86 11.84 2.71
N THR A 193 -6.69 12.40 2.94
CA THR A 193 -6.50 13.81 3.34
C THR A 193 -5.53 14.48 2.37
N PRO A 194 -5.45 15.82 2.33
CA PRO A 194 -4.44 16.51 1.51
C PRO A 194 -2.99 16.17 1.85
N GLN A 195 -2.74 15.57 3.00
CA GLN A 195 -1.41 15.16 3.46
C GLN A 195 -1.14 13.67 3.25
N SER A 196 -2.19 12.86 2.99
CA SER A 196 -2.03 11.43 2.76
C SER A 196 -1.88 11.12 1.28
N SER A 197 -0.86 10.33 0.94
CA SER A 197 -0.56 9.91 -0.42
C SER A 197 -0.73 8.41 -0.58
N ALA A 198 -0.83 7.95 -1.83
CA ALA A 198 -0.92 6.53 -2.10
C ALA A 198 -0.10 6.09 -3.31
N ILE A 199 0.39 4.86 -3.23
CA ILE A 199 0.88 4.09 -4.36
C ILE A 199 -0.08 2.91 -4.54
N VAL A 200 -0.72 2.84 -5.70
CA VAL A 200 -1.67 1.77 -6.06
C VAL A 200 -1.00 0.88 -7.09
N ILE A 201 -0.74 -0.36 -6.73
CA ILE A 201 -0.20 -1.36 -7.64
C ILE A 201 -1.37 -2.21 -8.12
N THR A 202 -1.66 -2.15 -9.41
CA THR A 202 -2.71 -2.95 -10.03
C THR A 202 -2.43 -3.13 -11.52
N HIS A 203 -3.04 -4.13 -12.10
CA HIS A 203 -3.13 -4.33 -13.54
C HIS A 203 -4.56 -4.18 -14.05
N TYR A 204 -5.51 -3.77 -13.19
CA TYR A 204 -6.91 -3.59 -13.53
C TYR A 204 -7.30 -2.11 -13.51
N GLN A 205 -7.76 -1.62 -14.66
CA GLN A 205 -8.28 -0.27 -14.83
C GLN A 205 -9.44 0.03 -13.87
N ARG A 206 -10.32 -0.96 -13.63
CA ARG A 206 -11.52 -0.78 -12.79
C ARG A 206 -11.21 -0.24 -11.39
N LEU A 207 -10.12 -0.65 -10.74
CA LEU A 207 -9.72 -0.10 -9.45
C LEU A 207 -9.34 1.38 -9.60
N LEU A 208 -8.63 1.73 -10.67
CA LEU A 208 -8.17 3.10 -10.93
C LEU A 208 -9.34 4.05 -11.24
N ASP A 209 -10.44 3.56 -11.82
CA ASP A 209 -11.66 4.35 -12.05
C ASP A 209 -12.27 4.86 -10.74
N TYR A 210 -12.18 4.07 -9.67
CA TYR A 210 -12.62 4.47 -8.34
C TYR A 210 -11.59 5.35 -7.60
N LEU A 211 -10.31 5.03 -7.69
CA LEU A 211 -9.25 5.69 -6.92
C LEU A 211 -8.74 6.98 -7.58
N LYS A 212 -8.92 7.11 -8.89
CA LYS A 212 -8.57 8.29 -9.72
C LYS A 212 -7.13 8.76 -9.44
N PRO A 213 -6.13 7.99 -9.90
CA PRO A 213 -4.74 8.36 -9.69
C PRO A 213 -4.42 9.68 -10.40
N ASP A 214 -3.52 10.46 -9.82
CA ASP A 214 -3.00 11.69 -10.41
C ASP A 214 -1.94 11.38 -11.49
N ILE A 215 -1.14 10.33 -11.26
CA ILE A 215 -0.03 9.92 -12.11
C ILE A 215 -0.03 8.39 -12.26
N VAL A 216 0.28 7.93 -13.46
CA VAL A 216 0.42 6.51 -13.78
C VAL A 216 1.84 6.22 -14.25
N HIS A 217 2.46 5.20 -13.67
CA HIS A 217 3.78 4.71 -14.01
C HIS A 217 3.71 3.31 -14.60
N VAL A 218 4.50 3.05 -15.61
CA VAL A 218 4.65 1.71 -16.18
C VAL A 218 5.99 1.13 -15.78
N LEU A 219 5.95 0.01 -15.05
CA LEU A 219 7.12 -0.74 -14.62
C LEU A 219 7.32 -1.96 -15.54
N ILE A 220 8.45 -2.01 -16.23
CA ILE A 220 8.86 -3.14 -17.08
C ILE A 220 10.31 -3.52 -16.74
N GLY A 221 10.55 -4.81 -16.51
CA GLY A 221 11.90 -5.33 -16.29
C GLY A 221 12.66 -4.66 -15.14
N GLY A 222 11.96 -4.23 -14.09
CA GLY A 222 12.55 -3.58 -12.93
C GLY A 222 12.81 -2.08 -13.09
N ARG A 223 12.28 -1.43 -14.14
CA ARG A 223 12.45 0.01 -14.42
C ARG A 223 11.10 0.69 -14.63
N ILE A 224 10.94 1.91 -14.16
CA ILE A 224 9.85 2.77 -14.61
C ILE A 224 10.24 3.30 -15.99
N VAL A 225 9.52 2.84 -17.01
CA VAL A 225 9.83 3.14 -18.43
C VAL A 225 8.93 4.24 -18.99
N LYS A 226 7.75 4.46 -18.41
CA LYS A 226 6.83 5.51 -18.84
C LYS A 226 6.10 6.09 -17.62
N THR A 227 5.87 7.39 -17.64
CA THR A 227 5.09 8.11 -16.64
C THR A 227 4.23 9.13 -17.35
N ALA A 228 2.92 9.14 -17.06
CA ALA A 228 1.96 10.09 -17.62
C ALA A 228 0.78 10.30 -16.66
N GLY A 229 -0.22 11.05 -17.08
CA GLY A 229 -1.48 11.23 -16.37
C GLY A 229 -2.37 9.97 -16.36
N PRO A 230 -3.59 10.08 -15.82
CA PRO A 230 -4.53 8.96 -15.72
C PRO A 230 -4.89 8.30 -17.06
N GLU A 231 -4.81 9.04 -18.16
CA GLU A 231 -5.08 8.56 -19.52
C GLU A 231 -4.19 7.37 -19.92
N LEU A 232 -2.99 7.30 -19.39
CA LEU A 232 -2.06 6.19 -19.69
C LEU A 232 -2.65 4.83 -19.26
N ALA A 233 -3.43 4.78 -18.20
CA ALA A 233 -4.06 3.54 -17.75
C ALA A 233 -5.12 3.06 -18.76
N LEU A 234 -5.89 3.98 -19.37
CA LEU A 234 -6.87 3.67 -20.43
C LEU A 234 -6.17 3.17 -21.69
N GLU A 235 -5.07 3.81 -22.10
CA GLU A 235 -4.28 3.37 -23.25
C GLU A 235 -3.71 1.96 -23.05
N ILE A 236 -3.29 1.63 -21.82
CA ILE A 236 -2.79 0.28 -21.49
C ILE A 236 -3.92 -0.74 -21.55
N GLU A 237 -5.13 -0.42 -21.07
CA GLU A 237 -6.28 -1.33 -21.15
C GLU A 237 -6.68 -1.62 -22.60
N GLU A 238 -6.66 -0.61 -23.45
CA GLU A 238 -7.03 -0.75 -24.87
C GLU A 238 -5.97 -1.46 -25.72
N ARG A 239 -4.67 -1.16 -25.49
CA ARG A 239 -3.57 -1.54 -26.39
C ARG A 239 -2.60 -2.55 -25.77
N GLY A 240 -2.75 -2.87 -24.48
CA GLY A 240 -1.79 -3.69 -23.75
C GLY A 240 -0.46 -2.97 -23.49
N PHE A 241 0.59 -3.71 -23.17
CA PHE A 241 1.92 -3.18 -22.86
C PHE A 241 2.91 -3.23 -24.03
N ASP A 242 2.60 -3.90 -25.13
CA ASP A 242 3.58 -4.20 -26.20
C ASP A 242 4.07 -2.94 -26.91
N TRP A 243 3.18 -2.00 -27.18
CA TRP A 243 3.56 -0.72 -27.77
C TRP A 243 4.54 0.10 -26.90
N ILE A 244 4.44 -0.02 -25.56
CA ILE A 244 5.40 0.64 -24.66
C ILE A 244 6.76 -0.07 -24.73
N LYS A 245 6.78 -1.42 -24.81
CA LYS A 245 8.03 -2.17 -24.99
C LYS A 245 8.74 -1.79 -26.30
N GLU A 246 8.00 -1.66 -27.40
CA GLU A 246 8.53 -1.22 -28.69
C GLU A 246 9.11 0.21 -28.60
N GLU A 247 8.40 1.14 -27.92
CA GLU A 247 8.82 2.54 -27.75
C GLU A 247 10.12 2.64 -26.95
N VAL A 248 10.34 1.77 -25.95
CA VAL A 248 11.53 1.81 -25.07
C VAL A 248 12.62 0.80 -25.45
N GLY A 249 12.40 -0.01 -26.48
CA GLY A 249 13.38 -0.95 -27.01
C GLY A 249 13.66 -2.16 -26.12
N VAL A 250 12.63 -2.68 -25.41
CA VAL A 250 12.72 -3.80 -24.45
C VAL A 250 11.81 -4.96 -24.86
#